data_fd5fbb4b34755b8c9a2a958107b7e2df
#
_entry.id   fd5fbb4b34755b8c9a2a958107b7e2df
#
_cell.length_a   1.000
_cell.length_b   1.000
_cell.length_c   1.000
_cell.angle_alpha   90.00
_cell.angle_beta   90.00
_cell.angle_gamma   90.00
#
_symmetry.space_group_name_H-M   'P 1'
#
loop_
_entity.id
_entity.type
_entity.pdbx_description
1 polymer ?
#
loop_
_entity_poly.entity_id
_entity_poly.type
_entity_poly.pdbx_seq_one_letter_code
_entity_poly.pdbx_strand_id
1 'polypeptide(L)'
;MRTPAGISEADFAAAIAAFESVVGKEWVFTSDDDLEPYRDAYSILRDEPEERIASAAVAPFTSDEVQAVMRIANEHRIPIYPISTGKNLGYGGAAPVLSGSVVLDLKRMNRILEIDERNSYVLLEPGVSYFDLYRAIQDKGLNLWIDCPDPGWGSVVGNALDYGGGYTHSWYRNHFEAHCGTEVVLANGELLRTGMGALPGAKTWQQNKYGYGPFVDGLFKQSSLGVVTKMGFWLYPAPEAYISGVVGVPKKADINALVDVINYLENTVSMQGMPVFASPFLPFGLPGAPPPDMPTYDSPVAEQEAYAAAHNLPYWTVTVSYYGAPEVVKAQWDYTKRKASAIAGATFSGGDVVTMPPKPEMLKGMNRSLFGVPSLSIFFIGARSEHSDPTQGHITCSPIIPRTGEGISEAYDLIFRTTKRLELPVTILSPPIGCWARTFVILVMIAVTEDPAKNKRTRAGFREMIRILAEHGYGEYRTAPAFMDDVMETYSFNNHALRRFHETVKDAVDPNGIISAGRYGVWPKHIREKKA
;
A
#
# COMPACT_ATOMS: atom_id res chain seq x y z
N MET A 1 21.29 25.18 7.53
CA MET A 1 20.02 24.90 6.85
C MET A 1 20.34 24.50 5.41
N ARG A 2 19.84 23.38 4.94
CA ARG A 2 20.03 22.90 3.56
C ARG A 2 19.06 23.67 2.65
N THR A 3 19.53 24.15 1.51
CA THR A 3 18.70 24.91 0.56
C THR A 3 18.29 24.03 -0.61
N PRO A 4 17.03 24.08 -1.10
CA PRO A 4 16.62 23.36 -2.30
C PRO A 4 17.45 23.78 -3.52
N ALA A 5 17.77 22.83 -4.39
CA ALA A 5 18.59 23.11 -5.58
C ALA A 5 17.92 24.16 -6.48
N GLY A 6 18.69 25.21 -6.84
CA GLY A 6 18.24 26.29 -7.70
C GLY A 6 17.49 27.43 -6.99
N ILE A 7 17.37 27.37 -5.67
CA ILE A 7 16.84 28.45 -4.82
C ILE A 7 17.99 29.14 -4.11
N SER A 8 17.99 30.47 -4.00
CA SER A 8 18.99 31.19 -3.21
C SER A 8 18.76 31.00 -1.70
N GLU A 9 19.82 31.10 -0.89
CA GLU A 9 19.68 31.03 0.58
C GLU A 9 18.75 32.13 1.11
N ALA A 10 18.82 33.32 0.51
CA ALA A 10 17.97 34.46 0.90
C ALA A 10 16.48 34.21 0.58
N ASP A 11 16.19 33.68 -0.61
CA ASP A 11 14.80 33.36 -1.01
C ASP A 11 14.25 32.22 -0.16
N PHE A 12 15.09 31.21 0.14
CA PHE A 12 14.68 30.09 1.01
C PHE A 12 14.42 30.58 2.44
N ALA A 13 15.29 31.43 3.00
CA ALA A 13 15.07 32.01 4.32
C ALA A 13 13.80 32.86 4.38
N ALA A 14 13.51 33.62 3.33
CA ALA A 14 12.27 34.40 3.23
C ALA A 14 11.02 33.47 3.20
N ALA A 15 11.07 32.38 2.44
CA ALA A 15 10.00 31.40 2.41
C ALA A 15 9.80 30.71 3.77
N ILE A 16 10.86 30.34 4.47
CA ILE A 16 10.80 29.76 5.82
C ILE A 16 10.13 30.76 6.81
N ALA A 17 10.54 32.03 6.82
CA ALA A 17 9.91 33.06 7.65
C ALA A 17 8.42 33.26 7.33
N ALA A 18 8.06 33.17 6.04
CA ALA A 18 6.66 33.21 5.61
C ALA A 18 5.87 31.97 6.09
N PHE A 19 6.43 30.76 6.02
CA PHE A 19 5.82 29.56 6.58
C PHE A 19 5.62 29.70 8.12
N GLU A 20 6.63 30.19 8.85
CA GLU A 20 6.54 30.44 10.28
C GLU A 20 5.39 31.40 10.64
N SER A 21 5.15 32.40 9.80
CA SER A 21 4.03 33.35 10.01
C SER A 21 2.65 32.72 9.84
N VAL A 22 2.55 31.62 9.10
CA VAL A 22 1.30 30.88 8.86
C VAL A 22 1.04 29.83 9.92
N VAL A 23 2.00 28.94 10.17
CA VAL A 23 1.78 27.74 11.01
C VAL A 23 2.30 27.91 12.44
N GLY A 24 3.07 28.96 12.73
CA GLY A 24 3.84 29.14 13.96
C GLY A 24 5.25 28.58 13.84
N LYS A 25 6.21 29.25 14.48
CA LYS A 25 7.64 28.90 14.40
C LYS A 25 7.93 27.49 14.91
N GLU A 26 7.21 27.03 15.92
CA GLU A 26 7.32 25.71 16.52
C GLU A 26 6.90 24.56 15.59
N TRP A 27 6.31 24.88 14.43
CA TRP A 27 5.84 23.92 13.43
C TRP A 27 6.59 24.00 12.11
N VAL A 28 7.73 24.72 12.12
CA VAL A 28 8.68 24.77 11.00
C VAL A 28 10.02 24.20 11.47
N PHE A 29 10.42 23.10 10.89
CA PHE A 29 11.56 22.29 11.29
C PHE A 29 12.70 22.48 10.28
N THR A 30 13.88 22.93 10.73
CA THR A 30 15.00 23.26 9.84
C THR A 30 16.36 22.74 10.31
N SER A 31 16.47 22.27 11.57
CA SER A 31 17.71 21.66 12.08
C SER A 31 17.88 20.22 11.59
N ASP A 32 19.10 19.73 11.54
CA ASP A 32 19.37 18.34 11.13
C ASP A 32 18.70 17.35 12.12
N ASP A 33 18.67 17.65 13.41
CA ASP A 33 18.01 16.81 14.42
C ASP A 33 16.49 16.75 14.21
N ASP A 34 15.85 17.88 13.87
CA ASP A 34 14.43 17.94 13.57
C ASP A 34 14.06 17.20 12.29
N LEU A 35 15.01 17.12 11.34
CA LEU A 35 14.81 16.49 10.03
C LEU A 35 15.14 14.99 10.02
N GLU A 36 15.80 14.45 11.04
CA GLU A 36 16.06 13.00 11.13
C GLU A 36 14.80 12.13 11.04
N PRO A 37 13.65 12.48 11.68
CA PRO A 37 12.39 11.72 11.53
C PRO A 37 11.79 11.71 10.11
N TYR A 38 12.24 12.61 9.23
CA TYR A 38 11.79 12.70 7.84
C TYR A 38 12.70 11.95 6.86
N ARG A 39 13.79 11.34 7.33
CA ARG A 39 14.57 10.40 6.53
C ARG A 39 13.80 9.08 6.41
N ASP A 40 13.97 8.39 5.29
CA ASP A 40 13.39 7.07 5.09
C ASP A 40 14.24 6.02 5.83
N ALA A 41 13.70 5.48 6.92
CA ALA A 41 14.37 4.44 7.71
C ALA A 41 14.67 3.16 6.91
N TYR A 42 13.93 2.93 5.82
CA TYR A 42 14.06 1.74 4.95
C TYR A 42 14.76 2.07 3.62
N SER A 43 15.36 3.25 3.51
CA SER A 43 16.03 3.66 2.27
C SER A 43 17.23 2.79 1.97
N ILE A 44 17.25 2.21 0.76
CA ILE A 44 18.45 1.54 0.23
C ILE A 44 19.57 2.54 -0.15
N LEU A 45 19.30 3.84 -0.04
CA LEU A 45 20.23 4.95 -0.29
C LEU A 45 20.70 5.63 1.02
N ARG A 46 20.31 5.10 2.19
CA ARG A 46 20.63 5.73 3.46
C ARG A 46 22.14 5.91 3.63
N ASP A 47 22.54 7.10 4.07
CA ASP A 47 23.93 7.53 4.29
C ASP A 47 24.80 7.54 3.02
N GLU A 48 24.19 7.40 1.83
CA GLU A 48 24.87 7.55 0.54
C GLU A 48 24.69 8.97 -0.04
N PRO A 49 25.56 9.43 -0.96
CA PRO A 49 25.44 10.75 -1.58
C PRO A 49 24.09 10.98 -2.30
N GLU A 50 23.48 9.91 -2.77
CA GLU A 50 22.19 9.92 -3.47
C GLU A 50 20.99 9.85 -2.52
N GLU A 51 21.20 9.83 -1.21
CA GLU A 51 20.10 9.82 -0.25
C GLU A 51 19.18 11.03 -0.44
N ARG A 52 17.91 10.78 -0.35
CA ARG A 52 16.87 11.78 -0.55
C ARG A 52 16.46 12.34 0.79
N ILE A 53 16.83 13.60 1.04
CA ILE A 53 16.64 14.28 2.31
C ILE A 53 15.87 15.59 2.13
N ALA A 54 15.09 15.96 3.15
CA ALA A 54 14.36 17.21 3.18
C ALA A 54 15.29 18.39 3.50
N SER A 55 14.95 19.59 3.01
CA SER A 55 15.56 20.86 3.40
C SER A 55 14.91 21.47 4.64
N ALA A 56 13.60 21.24 4.82
CA ALA A 56 12.81 21.66 5.95
C ALA A 56 11.55 20.79 6.03
N ALA A 57 10.80 20.91 7.13
CA ALA A 57 9.44 20.41 7.20
C ALA A 57 8.52 21.47 7.80
N VAL A 58 7.26 21.50 7.32
CA VAL A 58 6.22 22.43 7.75
C VAL A 58 4.97 21.65 8.11
N ALA A 59 4.42 21.85 9.31
CA ALA A 59 3.30 21.08 9.82
C ALA A 59 2.04 21.94 10.01
N PRO A 60 1.17 22.11 9.00
CA PRO A 60 -0.09 22.82 9.10
C PRO A 60 -1.12 22.05 9.94
N PHE A 61 -2.11 22.78 10.48
CA PHE A 61 -3.22 22.24 11.27
C PHE A 61 -4.57 22.31 10.55
N THR A 62 -4.71 23.23 9.57
CA THR A 62 -5.97 23.46 8.85
C THR A 62 -5.78 23.47 7.34
N SER A 63 -6.87 23.26 6.59
CA SER A 63 -6.85 23.42 5.12
C SER A 63 -6.47 24.83 4.71
N ASP A 64 -6.84 25.86 5.49
CA ASP A 64 -6.48 27.26 5.21
C ASP A 64 -4.98 27.50 5.34
N GLU A 65 -4.35 26.91 6.38
CA GLU A 65 -2.88 26.93 6.50
C GLU A 65 -2.20 26.20 5.35
N VAL A 66 -2.73 25.04 4.91
CA VAL A 66 -2.21 24.35 3.71
C VAL A 66 -2.31 25.23 2.49
N GLN A 67 -3.45 25.92 2.26
CA GLN A 67 -3.60 26.86 1.16
C GLN A 67 -2.57 28.00 1.20
N ALA A 68 -2.34 28.59 2.39
CA ALA A 68 -1.37 29.65 2.57
C ALA A 68 0.07 29.17 2.32
N VAL A 69 0.45 28.00 2.87
CA VAL A 69 1.77 27.37 2.63
C VAL A 69 1.96 27.09 1.14
N MET A 70 0.94 26.60 0.44
CA MET A 70 1.04 26.30 -1.00
C MET A 70 1.20 27.57 -1.84
N ARG A 71 0.52 28.70 -1.49
CA ARG A 71 0.71 29.98 -2.16
C ARG A 71 2.14 30.50 -1.99
N ILE A 72 2.68 30.46 -0.76
CA ILE A 72 4.05 30.87 -0.46
C ILE A 72 5.04 29.99 -1.25
N ALA A 73 4.84 28.66 -1.20
CA ALA A 73 5.69 27.74 -1.94
C ALA A 73 5.67 27.98 -3.45
N ASN A 74 4.51 28.29 -4.01
CA ASN A 74 4.35 28.61 -5.43
C ASN A 74 5.02 29.93 -5.81
N GLU A 75 4.91 30.96 -4.99
CA GLU A 75 5.54 32.28 -5.16
C GLU A 75 7.07 32.16 -5.15
N HIS A 76 7.62 31.48 -4.15
CA HIS A 76 9.05 31.27 -3.99
C HIS A 76 9.62 30.07 -4.76
N ARG A 77 8.77 29.33 -5.49
CA ARG A 77 9.11 28.09 -6.24
C ARG A 77 9.74 27.01 -5.36
N ILE A 78 9.34 26.93 -4.10
CA ILE A 78 9.84 25.93 -3.15
C ILE A 78 9.19 24.56 -3.46
N PRO A 79 9.99 23.52 -3.70
CA PRO A 79 9.45 22.18 -3.91
C PRO A 79 8.87 21.63 -2.61
N ILE A 80 7.61 21.20 -2.65
CA ILE A 80 6.84 20.66 -1.52
C ILE A 80 6.61 19.16 -1.69
N TYR A 81 6.75 18.41 -0.62
CA TYR A 81 6.47 16.98 -0.56
C TYR A 81 5.47 16.66 0.56
N PRO A 82 4.16 16.54 0.25
CA PRO A 82 3.16 16.24 1.27
C PRO A 82 3.26 14.80 1.75
N ILE A 83 3.15 14.64 3.07
CA ILE A 83 2.99 13.37 3.75
C ILE A 83 1.79 13.42 4.68
N SER A 84 1.13 12.28 4.89
CA SER A 84 0.10 12.11 5.92
C SER A 84 0.76 11.79 7.27
N THR A 85 0.94 10.50 7.62
CA THR A 85 1.68 10.10 8.82
C THR A 85 3.16 9.76 8.56
N GLY A 86 3.60 9.72 7.29
CA GLY A 86 4.97 9.39 6.91
C GLY A 86 5.38 7.94 7.21
N LYS A 87 4.43 7.01 7.27
CA LYS A 87 4.65 5.61 7.69
C LYS A 87 4.55 4.60 6.54
N ASN A 88 4.87 5.01 5.31
CA ASN A 88 4.86 4.14 4.13
C ASN A 88 6.18 3.36 4.01
N LEU A 89 6.41 2.44 4.95
CA LEU A 89 7.66 1.69 5.08
C LEU A 89 7.92 0.81 3.85
N GLY A 90 9.16 0.82 3.37
CA GLY A 90 9.56 0.12 2.14
C GLY A 90 9.16 0.84 0.84
N TYR A 91 8.39 1.93 0.94
CA TYR A 91 7.92 2.73 -0.20
C TYR A 91 8.22 4.23 -0.05
N GLY A 92 9.18 4.59 0.80
CA GLY A 92 9.72 5.96 0.90
C GLY A 92 9.46 6.67 2.22
N GLY A 93 8.62 6.16 3.10
CA GLY A 93 8.36 6.77 4.40
C GLY A 93 7.95 8.24 4.30
N ALA A 94 8.70 9.13 4.95
CA ALA A 94 8.50 10.57 4.93
C ALA A 94 9.47 11.31 3.98
N ALA A 95 10.45 10.61 3.38
CA ALA A 95 11.48 11.23 2.57
C ALA A 95 10.95 11.68 1.19
N PRO A 96 11.34 12.86 0.70
CA PRO A 96 10.90 13.36 -0.61
C PRO A 96 11.58 12.61 -1.75
N VAL A 97 10.92 12.54 -2.92
CA VAL A 97 11.53 11.98 -4.15
C VAL A 97 12.59 12.93 -4.71
N LEU A 98 12.32 14.23 -4.73
CA LEU A 98 13.30 15.26 -5.05
C LEU A 98 14.01 15.70 -3.78
N SER A 99 15.29 15.36 -3.64
CA SER A 99 16.11 15.79 -2.49
C SER A 99 16.10 17.32 -2.38
N GLY A 100 16.00 17.82 -1.15
CA GLY A 100 15.89 19.25 -0.88
C GLY A 100 14.48 19.80 -0.88
N SER A 101 13.43 19.00 -1.16
CA SER A 101 12.05 19.46 -0.99
C SER A 101 11.71 19.75 0.47
N VAL A 102 10.80 20.69 0.69
CA VAL A 102 10.18 20.91 2.00
C VAL A 102 9.08 19.88 2.22
N VAL A 103 9.15 19.12 3.29
CA VAL A 103 8.09 18.16 3.66
C VAL A 103 6.90 18.92 4.23
N LEU A 104 5.73 18.76 3.63
CA LEU A 104 4.46 19.24 4.18
C LEU A 104 3.85 18.12 5.04
N ASP A 105 4.02 18.24 6.34
CA ASP A 105 3.64 17.20 7.30
C ASP A 105 2.21 17.41 7.81
N LEU A 106 1.28 16.61 7.31
CA LEU A 106 -0.14 16.74 7.62
C LEU A 106 -0.54 15.98 8.91
N LYS A 107 0.41 15.48 9.72
CA LYS A 107 0.10 14.72 10.94
C LYS A 107 -0.76 15.47 11.95
N ARG A 108 -0.67 16.81 12.01
CA ARG A 108 -1.50 17.66 12.88
C ARG A 108 -2.96 17.73 12.42
N MET A 109 -3.24 17.47 11.16
CA MET A 109 -4.59 17.39 10.61
C MET A 109 -5.15 15.99 10.88
N ASN A 110 -5.51 15.72 12.12
CA ASN A 110 -5.86 14.38 12.63
C ASN A 110 -7.30 14.29 13.17
N ARG A 111 -8.19 15.17 12.72
CA ARG A 111 -9.59 15.17 13.15
C ARG A 111 -10.41 14.18 12.35
N ILE A 112 -11.27 13.44 13.05
CA ILE A 112 -12.40 12.73 12.46
C ILE A 112 -13.57 13.69 12.49
N LEU A 113 -13.95 14.22 11.32
CA LEU A 113 -14.89 15.34 11.20
C LEU A 113 -16.34 14.87 11.28
N GLU A 114 -16.63 13.68 10.77
CA GLU A 114 -17.96 13.07 10.77
C GLU A 114 -17.82 11.54 10.80
N ILE A 115 -18.70 10.87 11.54
CA ILE A 115 -18.93 9.42 11.45
C ILE A 115 -20.44 9.23 11.34
N ASP A 116 -20.90 8.63 10.24
CA ASP A 116 -22.29 8.25 10.03
C ASP A 116 -22.43 6.73 10.12
N GLU A 117 -23.01 6.27 11.23
CA GLU A 117 -23.23 4.84 11.47
C GLU A 117 -24.30 4.26 10.53
N ARG A 118 -25.34 5.05 10.20
CA ARG A 118 -26.45 4.61 9.36
C ARG A 118 -26.02 4.28 7.93
N ASN A 119 -25.16 5.14 7.35
CA ASN A 119 -24.66 4.98 5.99
C ASN A 119 -23.23 4.44 5.95
N SER A 120 -22.66 4.09 7.10
CA SER A 120 -21.35 3.45 7.26
C SER A 120 -20.22 4.21 6.54
N TYR A 121 -20.05 5.50 6.84
CA TYR A 121 -18.94 6.30 6.33
C TYR A 121 -18.32 7.20 7.39
N VAL A 122 -17.15 7.69 7.08
CA VAL A 122 -16.43 8.68 7.86
C VAL A 122 -15.86 9.77 6.94
N LEU A 123 -15.86 11.03 7.42
CA LEU A 123 -15.10 12.13 6.83
C LEU A 123 -13.92 12.45 7.77
N LEU A 124 -12.70 12.39 7.25
CA LEU A 124 -11.50 12.51 8.07
C LEU A 124 -10.38 13.28 7.37
N GLU A 125 -9.42 13.72 8.17
CA GLU A 125 -8.22 14.42 7.77
C GLU A 125 -7.03 13.45 7.58
N PRO A 126 -5.98 13.84 6.83
CA PRO A 126 -4.90 12.92 6.45
C PRO A 126 -4.03 12.41 7.61
N GLY A 127 -3.98 13.08 8.75
CA GLY A 127 -3.25 12.64 9.93
C GLY A 127 -3.94 11.55 10.75
N VAL A 128 -5.20 11.21 10.44
CA VAL A 128 -5.94 10.15 11.14
C VAL A 128 -5.36 8.79 10.79
N SER A 129 -4.87 8.05 11.80
CA SER A 129 -4.41 6.68 11.66
C SER A 129 -5.57 5.68 11.78
N TYR A 130 -5.33 4.42 11.36
CA TYR A 130 -6.29 3.34 11.60
C TYR A 130 -6.52 3.09 13.09
N PHE A 131 -5.51 3.30 13.95
CA PHE A 131 -5.69 3.24 15.40
C PHE A 131 -6.62 4.34 15.92
N ASP A 132 -6.51 5.57 15.40
CA ASP A 132 -7.37 6.67 15.81
C ASP A 132 -8.82 6.43 15.41
N LEU A 133 -9.03 5.97 14.17
CA LEU A 133 -10.37 5.63 13.68
C LEU A 133 -10.97 4.46 14.47
N TYR A 134 -10.19 3.41 14.72
CA TYR A 134 -10.63 2.27 15.52
C TYR A 134 -11.06 2.71 16.94
N ARG A 135 -10.22 3.48 17.63
CA ARG A 135 -10.55 4.02 18.96
C ARG A 135 -11.81 4.86 18.94
N ALA A 136 -11.95 5.76 17.98
CA ALA A 136 -13.14 6.61 17.88
C ALA A 136 -14.44 5.80 17.68
N ILE A 137 -14.40 4.72 16.93
CA ILE A 137 -15.53 3.80 16.77
C ILE A 137 -15.85 3.08 18.08
N GLN A 138 -14.83 2.55 18.79
CA GLN A 138 -15.00 1.83 20.05
C GLN A 138 -15.50 2.77 21.17
N ASP A 139 -14.89 3.93 21.34
CA ASP A 139 -15.22 4.89 22.41
C ASP A 139 -16.66 5.43 22.27
N LYS A 140 -17.16 5.52 21.04
CA LYS A 140 -18.56 5.91 20.76
C LYS A 140 -19.55 4.74 20.79
N GLY A 141 -19.08 3.51 20.94
CA GLY A 141 -19.90 2.31 20.90
C GLY A 141 -20.66 2.09 19.59
N LEU A 142 -20.06 2.49 18.45
CA LEU A 142 -20.69 2.40 17.15
C LEU A 142 -20.61 0.96 16.59
N ASN A 143 -21.69 0.53 15.93
CA ASN A 143 -21.73 -0.76 15.25
C ASN A 143 -21.08 -0.68 13.85
N LEU A 144 -19.84 -0.20 13.81
CA LEU A 144 -19.06 -0.04 12.60
C LEU A 144 -17.77 -0.87 12.65
N TRP A 145 -17.31 -1.24 11.48
CA TRP A 145 -16.12 -2.04 11.28
C TRP A 145 -15.22 -1.45 10.18
N ILE A 146 -13.91 -1.59 10.36
CA ILE A 146 -12.92 -1.07 9.43
C ILE A 146 -12.15 -2.21 8.76
N ASP A 147 -11.86 -2.07 7.47
CA ASP A 147 -10.90 -2.93 6.79
C ASP A 147 -9.49 -2.37 7.04
N CYS A 148 -8.71 -3.04 7.89
CA CYS A 148 -7.41 -2.56 8.32
C CYS A 148 -6.28 -3.09 7.44
N PRO A 149 -5.30 -2.23 7.07
CA PRO A 149 -3.98 -2.69 6.67
C PRO A 149 -3.12 -3.01 7.90
N ASP A 150 -1.95 -3.55 7.68
CA ASP A 150 -0.88 -3.61 8.67
C ASP A 150 0.37 -2.89 8.08
N PRO A 151 0.95 -1.88 8.73
CA PRO A 151 0.74 -1.46 10.12
C PRO A 151 -0.43 -0.48 10.30
N GLY A 152 -1.15 -0.64 11.43
CA GLY A 152 -2.32 0.19 11.79
C GLY A 152 -2.01 1.66 12.14
N TRP A 153 -0.76 2.07 12.26
CA TRP A 153 -0.38 3.49 12.46
C TRP A 153 -0.31 4.29 11.15
N GLY A 154 -0.52 3.61 10.00
CA GLY A 154 -0.67 4.27 8.71
C GLY A 154 -1.91 5.17 8.70
N SER A 155 -1.86 6.22 7.87
CA SER A 155 -3.00 7.10 7.64
C SER A 155 -4.06 6.38 6.80
N VAL A 156 -5.34 6.55 7.15
CA VAL A 156 -6.46 6.07 6.32
C VAL A 156 -6.42 6.73 4.93
N VAL A 157 -6.28 8.07 4.90
CA VAL A 157 -6.18 8.84 3.65
C VAL A 157 -4.93 8.47 2.86
N GLY A 158 -3.76 8.47 3.52
CA GLY A 158 -2.49 8.18 2.83
C GLY A 158 -2.44 6.77 2.26
N ASN A 159 -2.98 5.78 2.97
CA ASN A 159 -3.07 4.41 2.51
C ASN A 159 -3.99 4.29 1.27
N ALA A 160 -5.18 4.91 1.31
CA ALA A 160 -6.11 4.92 0.18
C ALA A 160 -5.49 5.59 -1.07
N LEU A 161 -4.79 6.72 -0.88
CA LEU A 161 -4.15 7.46 -1.97
C LEU A 161 -2.94 6.72 -2.58
N ASP A 162 -2.34 5.77 -1.87
CA ASP A 162 -1.18 5.02 -2.34
C ASP A 162 -1.50 3.56 -2.72
N TYR A 163 -2.72 3.28 -3.14
CA TYR A 163 -3.22 1.94 -3.50
C TYR A 163 -3.04 0.91 -2.39
N GLY A 164 -3.17 1.32 -1.14
CA GLY A 164 -3.13 0.41 -0.03
C GLY A 164 -4.30 -0.57 -0.02
N GLY A 165 -4.11 -1.71 0.60
CA GLY A 165 -5.11 -2.76 0.74
C GLY A 165 -5.25 -3.20 2.19
N GLY A 166 -6.40 -3.78 2.50
CA GLY A 166 -6.70 -4.42 3.78
C GLY A 166 -6.84 -5.94 3.67
N TYR A 167 -7.19 -6.56 4.77
CA TYR A 167 -7.16 -8.02 4.89
C TYR A 167 -8.53 -8.68 5.01
N THR A 168 -9.62 -7.91 4.96
CA THR A 168 -10.93 -8.41 5.28
C THR A 168 -11.84 -8.47 4.06
N HIS A 169 -12.71 -7.51 3.89
CA HIS A 169 -13.83 -7.56 2.98
C HIS A 169 -13.46 -7.17 1.54
N SER A 170 -13.83 -8.01 0.56
CA SER A 170 -13.46 -7.86 -0.85
C SER A 170 -13.86 -6.54 -1.49
N TRP A 171 -14.99 -5.95 -1.08
CA TRP A 171 -15.49 -4.70 -1.64
C TRP A 171 -14.56 -3.50 -1.37
N TYR A 172 -13.91 -3.46 -0.19
CA TYR A 172 -13.08 -2.33 0.24
C TYR A 172 -11.64 -2.71 0.59
N ARG A 173 -11.20 -3.91 0.21
CA ARG A 173 -9.77 -4.28 0.32
C ARG A 173 -8.87 -3.36 -0.49
N ASN A 174 -9.36 -2.84 -1.62
CA ASN A 174 -8.77 -1.70 -2.31
C ASN A 174 -9.28 -0.42 -1.63
N HIS A 175 -8.49 0.15 -0.74
CA HIS A 175 -8.94 1.26 0.08
C HIS A 175 -9.27 2.52 -0.74
N PHE A 176 -8.71 2.68 -1.95
CA PHE A 176 -9.17 3.75 -2.82
C PHE A 176 -10.61 3.54 -3.31
N GLU A 177 -11.07 2.31 -3.46
CA GLU A 177 -12.47 2.04 -3.79
C GLU A 177 -13.41 2.35 -2.61
N ALA A 178 -12.90 2.38 -1.37
CA ALA A 178 -13.66 2.81 -0.20
C ALA A 178 -13.74 4.34 -0.06
N HIS A 179 -12.88 5.13 -0.75
CA HIS A 179 -12.98 6.59 -0.69
C HIS A 179 -14.26 7.11 -1.34
N CYS A 180 -14.76 8.23 -0.86
CA CYS A 180 -15.91 8.92 -1.43
C CYS A 180 -15.81 10.43 -1.23
N GLY A 181 -15.32 11.11 -2.26
CA GLY A 181 -15.07 12.55 -2.27
C GLY A 181 -13.81 12.97 -1.51
N THR A 182 -13.10 13.92 -2.07
CA THR A 182 -11.88 14.49 -1.49
C THR A 182 -11.92 16.01 -1.49
N GLU A 183 -11.24 16.64 -0.53
CA GLU A 183 -10.87 18.04 -0.53
C GLU A 183 -9.38 18.13 -0.81
N VAL A 184 -9.00 18.95 -1.78
CA VAL A 184 -7.64 19.03 -2.32
C VAL A 184 -7.21 20.48 -2.44
N VAL A 185 -6.01 20.81 -1.97
CA VAL A 185 -5.35 22.09 -2.23
C VAL A 185 -4.42 21.93 -3.43
N LEU A 186 -4.63 22.75 -4.47
CA LEU A 186 -3.83 22.77 -5.68
C LEU A 186 -2.52 23.57 -5.50
N ALA A 187 -1.63 23.52 -6.48
CA ALA A 187 -0.34 24.22 -6.43
C ALA A 187 -0.44 25.74 -6.27
N ASN A 188 -1.49 26.35 -6.80
CA ASN A 188 -1.78 27.78 -6.64
C ASN A 188 -2.48 28.15 -5.32
N GLY A 189 -2.71 27.16 -4.43
CA GLY A 189 -3.42 27.33 -3.16
C GLY A 189 -4.94 27.35 -3.28
N GLU A 190 -5.52 27.05 -4.46
CA GLU A 190 -6.96 26.93 -4.63
C GLU A 190 -7.48 25.65 -3.96
N LEU A 191 -8.66 25.73 -3.33
CA LEU A 191 -9.32 24.61 -2.68
C LEU A 191 -10.35 24.00 -3.63
N LEU A 192 -10.15 22.73 -3.96
CA LEU A 192 -11.04 21.91 -4.79
C LEU A 192 -11.74 20.86 -3.94
N ARG A 193 -13.04 20.63 -4.17
CA ARG A 193 -13.75 19.43 -3.70
C ARG A 193 -14.22 18.60 -4.87
N THR A 194 -14.00 17.29 -4.78
CA THR A 194 -14.42 16.35 -5.83
C THR A 194 -15.80 15.77 -5.55
N GLY A 195 -16.35 15.07 -6.53
CA GLY A 195 -17.66 14.43 -6.42
C GLY A 195 -18.77 15.42 -6.12
N MET A 196 -19.71 14.99 -5.28
CA MET A 196 -20.82 15.85 -4.86
C MET A 196 -20.38 17.05 -4.00
N GLY A 197 -19.17 17.01 -3.42
CA GLY A 197 -18.64 18.11 -2.61
C GLY A 197 -18.39 19.40 -3.39
N ALA A 198 -18.35 19.35 -4.71
CA ALA A 198 -18.28 20.53 -5.58
C ALA A 198 -19.58 21.35 -5.60
N LEU A 199 -20.71 20.75 -5.21
CA LEU A 199 -21.98 21.44 -5.03
C LEU A 199 -22.02 22.08 -3.65
N PRO A 200 -22.17 23.43 -3.53
CA PRO A 200 -22.31 24.08 -2.23
C PRO A 200 -23.47 23.50 -1.41
N GLY A 201 -23.21 23.10 -0.17
CA GLY A 201 -24.22 22.51 0.71
C GLY A 201 -24.69 21.09 0.34
N ALA A 202 -23.92 20.37 -0.48
CA ALA A 202 -24.23 18.98 -0.84
C ALA A 202 -24.42 18.11 0.41
N LYS A 203 -25.51 17.32 0.41
CA LYS A 203 -25.84 16.42 1.52
C LYS A 203 -25.35 14.99 1.31
N THR A 204 -24.71 14.72 0.17
CA THR A 204 -24.34 13.37 -0.27
C THR A 204 -22.86 13.26 -0.63
N TRP A 205 -22.02 14.17 -0.13
CA TRP A 205 -20.60 14.21 -0.50
C TRP A 205 -19.88 12.89 -0.17
N GLN A 206 -20.15 12.28 0.98
CA GLN A 206 -19.56 11.01 1.39
C GLN A 206 -20.40 9.77 1.03
N GLN A 207 -21.52 9.97 0.32
CA GLN A 207 -22.46 8.90 -0.04
C GLN A 207 -22.47 8.57 -1.53
N ASN A 208 -22.15 9.55 -2.39
CA ASN A 208 -22.09 9.37 -3.83
C ASN A 208 -20.70 9.80 -4.37
N LYS A 209 -19.96 8.83 -4.94
CA LYS A 209 -18.60 9.06 -5.43
C LYS A 209 -18.51 10.07 -6.57
N TYR A 210 -19.54 10.13 -7.38
CA TYR A 210 -19.51 10.90 -8.63
C TYR A 210 -20.16 12.26 -8.46
N GLY A 211 -19.59 13.27 -9.13
CA GLY A 211 -20.22 14.56 -9.32
C GLY A 211 -20.82 14.65 -10.72
N TYR A 212 -20.91 15.88 -11.21
CA TYR A 212 -21.26 16.16 -12.60
C TYR A 212 -19.98 16.40 -13.42
N GLY A 213 -19.83 15.69 -14.55
CA GLY A 213 -18.62 15.74 -15.39
C GLY A 213 -17.63 14.61 -15.11
N PRO A 214 -16.38 14.74 -15.56
CA PRO A 214 -15.35 13.71 -15.40
C PRO A 214 -15.05 13.39 -13.95
N PHE A 215 -14.82 12.11 -13.65
CA PHE A 215 -14.37 11.64 -12.34
C PHE A 215 -12.86 11.92 -12.19
N VAL A 216 -12.51 12.87 -11.34
CA VAL A 216 -11.13 13.37 -11.21
C VAL A 216 -10.39 12.88 -9.97
N ASP A 217 -11.04 12.17 -9.04
CA ASP A 217 -10.42 11.69 -7.80
C ASP A 217 -9.19 10.82 -8.08
N GLY A 218 -9.21 10.05 -9.16
CA GLY A 218 -8.08 9.26 -9.63
C GLY A 218 -6.82 10.05 -9.95
N LEU A 219 -6.94 11.33 -10.30
CA LEU A 219 -5.80 12.21 -10.56
C LEU A 219 -5.00 12.56 -9.30
N PHE A 220 -5.59 12.40 -8.11
CA PHE A 220 -4.92 12.69 -6.84
C PHE A 220 -4.36 11.45 -6.15
N LYS A 221 -4.51 10.28 -6.77
CA LYS A 221 -4.03 9.00 -6.30
C LYS A 221 -2.66 8.67 -6.91
N GLN A 222 -1.69 8.22 -6.11
CA GLN A 222 -0.29 8.05 -6.52
C GLN A 222 0.23 9.24 -7.34
N SER A 223 -0.03 10.45 -6.89
CA SER A 223 0.00 11.66 -7.71
C SER A 223 0.93 12.73 -7.14
N SER A 224 1.22 13.70 -8.00
CA SER A 224 1.95 14.94 -7.71
C SER A 224 1.12 16.18 -8.10
N LEU A 225 -0.23 16.08 -8.06
CA LEU A 225 -1.11 17.11 -8.63
C LEU A 225 -1.84 17.95 -7.57
N GLY A 226 -1.80 17.56 -6.30
CA GLY A 226 -2.46 18.31 -5.24
C GLY A 226 -2.18 17.72 -3.85
N VAL A 227 -2.61 18.43 -2.82
CA VAL A 227 -2.52 18.05 -1.41
C VAL A 227 -3.90 17.72 -0.89
N VAL A 228 -4.19 16.45 -0.60
CA VAL A 228 -5.49 16.03 -0.06
C VAL A 228 -5.57 16.42 1.41
N THR A 229 -6.57 17.22 1.78
CA THR A 229 -6.80 17.73 3.13
C THR A 229 -7.99 17.10 3.84
N LYS A 230 -8.92 16.51 3.10
CA LYS A 230 -10.04 15.71 3.63
C LYS A 230 -10.39 14.59 2.68
N MET A 231 -10.90 13.48 3.23
CA MET A 231 -11.41 12.36 2.45
C MET A 231 -12.60 11.72 3.15
N GLY A 232 -13.66 11.46 2.40
CA GLY A 232 -14.70 10.52 2.80
C GLY A 232 -14.22 9.09 2.61
N PHE A 233 -14.53 8.20 3.55
CA PHE A 233 -14.13 6.81 3.50
C PHE A 233 -15.26 5.90 3.99
N TRP A 234 -15.63 4.90 3.19
CA TRP A 234 -16.70 3.98 3.52
C TRP A 234 -16.22 2.89 4.47
N LEU A 235 -17.08 2.58 5.42
CA LEU A 235 -16.90 1.57 6.45
C LEU A 235 -17.89 0.43 6.22
N TYR A 236 -17.92 -0.52 7.14
CA TYR A 236 -18.90 -1.59 7.19
C TYR A 236 -19.65 -1.58 8.52
N PRO A 237 -20.91 -2.04 8.55
CA PRO A 237 -21.50 -2.53 9.79
C PRO A 237 -20.65 -3.66 10.37
N ALA A 238 -20.47 -3.70 11.69
CA ALA A 238 -19.71 -4.75 12.35
C ALA A 238 -20.39 -6.12 12.09
N PRO A 239 -19.66 -7.15 11.62
CA PRO A 239 -20.23 -8.47 11.40
C PRO A 239 -20.52 -9.16 12.73
N GLU A 240 -21.58 -9.97 12.78
CA GLU A 240 -21.95 -10.77 13.96
C GLU A 240 -21.07 -11.99 14.14
N ALA A 241 -20.55 -12.54 13.05
CA ALA A 241 -19.74 -13.74 13.05
C ALA A 241 -18.65 -13.74 11.97
N TYR A 242 -17.66 -14.56 12.21
CA TYR A 242 -16.55 -14.86 11.33
C TYR A 242 -16.35 -16.37 11.20
N ILE A 243 -16.02 -16.84 10.00
CA ILE A 243 -15.51 -18.18 9.74
C ILE A 243 -14.20 -18.07 8.96
N SER A 244 -13.21 -18.86 9.35
CA SER A 244 -12.05 -19.17 8.53
C SER A 244 -12.05 -20.65 8.19
N GLY A 245 -11.89 -20.96 6.90
CA GLY A 245 -11.77 -22.32 6.42
C GLY A 245 -10.58 -22.48 5.51
N VAL A 246 -10.04 -23.70 5.42
CA VAL A 246 -8.94 -24.05 4.53
C VAL A 246 -9.39 -25.14 3.57
N VAL A 247 -9.16 -24.91 2.29
CA VAL A 247 -9.30 -25.94 1.25
C VAL A 247 -7.90 -26.38 0.84
N GLY A 248 -7.60 -27.68 0.95
CA GLY A 248 -6.35 -28.28 0.52
C GLY A 248 -6.54 -29.13 -0.73
N VAL A 249 -5.56 -29.14 -1.64
CA VAL A 249 -5.55 -30.00 -2.83
C VAL A 249 -4.20 -30.72 -2.98
N PRO A 250 -4.18 -31.97 -3.48
CA PRO A 250 -3.00 -32.84 -3.35
C PRO A 250 -1.91 -32.62 -4.41
N LYS A 251 -2.20 -32.01 -5.57
CA LYS A 251 -1.26 -31.94 -6.68
C LYS A 251 -0.87 -30.52 -7.04
N LYS A 252 0.31 -30.33 -7.61
CA LYS A 252 0.77 -29.03 -8.15
C LYS A 252 -0.20 -28.46 -9.18
N ALA A 253 -0.69 -29.29 -10.09
CA ALA A 253 -1.59 -28.88 -11.17
C ALA A 253 -2.99 -28.46 -10.68
N ASP A 254 -3.40 -28.87 -9.48
CA ASP A 254 -4.72 -28.56 -8.92
C ASP A 254 -4.90 -27.08 -8.59
N ILE A 255 -3.82 -26.27 -8.61
CA ILE A 255 -3.90 -24.82 -8.42
C ILE A 255 -4.86 -24.17 -9.41
N ASN A 256 -4.94 -24.65 -10.65
CA ASN A 256 -5.82 -24.09 -11.67
C ASN A 256 -7.28 -24.23 -11.26
N ALA A 257 -7.71 -25.45 -10.95
CA ALA A 257 -9.07 -25.72 -10.49
C ALA A 257 -9.40 -25.01 -9.15
N LEU A 258 -8.41 -24.94 -8.26
CA LEU A 258 -8.59 -24.26 -6.97
C LEU A 258 -8.81 -22.75 -7.16
N VAL A 259 -7.99 -22.10 -8.00
CA VAL A 259 -8.15 -20.67 -8.30
C VAL A 259 -9.47 -20.39 -9.02
N ASP A 260 -9.90 -21.24 -9.95
CA ASP A 260 -11.17 -21.10 -10.66
C ASP A 260 -12.38 -21.18 -9.70
N VAL A 261 -12.35 -22.11 -8.74
CA VAL A 261 -13.39 -22.19 -7.70
C VAL A 261 -13.43 -20.91 -6.87
N ILE A 262 -12.30 -20.40 -6.43
CA ILE A 262 -12.22 -19.19 -5.61
C ILE A 262 -12.67 -17.96 -6.42
N ASN A 263 -12.26 -17.84 -7.67
CA ASN A 263 -12.70 -16.76 -8.57
C ASN A 263 -14.23 -16.78 -8.75
N TYR A 264 -14.81 -17.95 -8.94
CA TYR A 264 -16.25 -18.08 -9.03
C TYR A 264 -16.95 -17.61 -7.75
N LEU A 265 -16.49 -18.07 -6.58
CA LEU A 265 -17.09 -17.72 -5.28
C LEU A 265 -16.99 -16.22 -5.00
N GLU A 266 -15.87 -15.59 -5.30
CA GLU A 266 -15.68 -14.16 -5.10
C GLU A 266 -16.50 -13.33 -6.10
N ASN A 267 -16.48 -13.68 -7.38
CA ASN A 267 -17.22 -12.98 -8.42
C ASN A 267 -18.74 -13.11 -8.28
N THR A 268 -19.24 -14.15 -7.63
CA THR A 268 -20.66 -14.32 -7.29
C THR A 268 -21.01 -13.77 -5.90
N VAL A 269 -20.09 -13.07 -5.25
CA VAL A 269 -20.24 -12.50 -3.90
C VAL A 269 -20.58 -13.56 -2.85
N SER A 270 -20.27 -14.83 -3.13
CA SER A 270 -20.45 -15.93 -2.17
C SER A 270 -19.30 -16.04 -1.16
N MET A 271 -18.24 -15.27 -1.37
CA MET A 271 -17.07 -15.14 -0.48
C MET A 271 -16.65 -13.67 -0.42
N GLN A 272 -16.45 -13.14 0.77
CA GLN A 272 -16.07 -11.74 0.98
C GLN A 272 -14.60 -11.56 1.40
N GLY A 273 -14.07 -12.51 2.17
CA GLY A 273 -12.72 -12.43 2.72
C GLY A 273 -11.63 -12.58 1.67
N MET A 274 -10.45 -12.05 1.97
CA MET A 274 -9.29 -12.16 1.10
C MET A 274 -8.79 -13.61 1.06
N PRO A 275 -8.76 -14.28 -0.11
CA PRO A 275 -8.20 -15.62 -0.21
C PRO A 275 -6.67 -15.56 -0.13
N VAL A 276 -6.09 -16.48 0.64
CA VAL A 276 -4.64 -16.62 0.77
C VAL A 276 -4.23 -18.01 0.32
N PHE A 277 -3.56 -18.10 -0.83
CA PHE A 277 -3.03 -19.35 -1.36
C PHE A 277 -1.65 -19.62 -0.77
N ALA A 278 -1.37 -20.86 -0.41
CA ALA A 278 -0.07 -21.25 0.11
C ALA A 278 0.31 -22.65 -0.38
N SER A 279 1.61 -22.92 -0.43
CA SER A 279 2.17 -24.27 -0.61
C SER A 279 3.42 -24.38 0.23
N PRO A 280 3.66 -25.54 0.89
CA PRO A 280 4.89 -25.76 1.64
C PRO A 280 6.13 -25.72 0.74
N PHE A 281 5.98 -25.99 -0.55
CA PHE A 281 7.08 -26.02 -1.53
C PHE A 281 7.40 -24.64 -2.15
N LEU A 282 6.60 -23.60 -1.89
CA LEU A 282 6.97 -22.25 -2.35
C LEU A 282 8.23 -21.76 -1.63
N PRO A 283 9.09 -21.01 -2.32
CA PRO A 283 10.22 -20.36 -1.67
C PRO A 283 9.72 -19.52 -0.49
N PHE A 284 10.31 -19.71 0.69
CA PHE A 284 9.88 -19.03 1.93
C PHE A 284 8.42 -19.31 2.35
N GLY A 285 7.83 -20.41 1.87
CA GLY A 285 6.42 -20.75 2.12
C GLY A 285 6.09 -21.17 3.56
N LEU A 286 7.08 -21.52 4.38
CA LEU A 286 6.90 -21.93 5.76
C LEU A 286 7.58 -20.96 6.73
N PRO A 287 6.96 -20.65 7.88
CA PRO A 287 7.65 -19.97 8.97
C PRO A 287 8.70 -20.91 9.58
N GLY A 288 9.97 -20.50 9.58
CA GLY A 288 11.08 -21.29 10.10
C GLY A 288 11.84 -22.06 9.01
N ALA A 289 12.85 -22.85 9.44
CA ALA A 289 13.57 -23.71 8.51
C ALA A 289 12.69 -24.90 8.12
N PRO A 290 12.59 -25.24 6.82
CA PRO A 290 11.89 -26.43 6.40
C PRO A 290 12.58 -27.70 6.95
N PRO A 291 11.83 -28.82 7.10
CA PRO A 291 12.44 -30.11 7.43
C PRO A 291 13.60 -30.44 6.48
N PRO A 292 14.71 -31.03 6.99
CA PRO A 292 15.91 -31.25 6.16
C PRO A 292 15.69 -32.20 4.98
N ASP A 293 14.69 -33.07 5.04
CA ASP A 293 14.31 -34.05 4.01
C ASP A 293 13.22 -33.52 3.06
N MET A 294 12.75 -32.30 3.29
CA MET A 294 11.70 -31.72 2.46
C MET A 294 12.25 -31.27 1.09
N PRO A 295 11.62 -31.69 -0.03
CA PRO A 295 11.99 -31.20 -1.34
C PRO A 295 11.88 -29.68 -1.43
N THR A 296 12.84 -29.08 -2.14
CA THR A 296 12.85 -27.62 -2.40
C THR A 296 11.96 -27.27 -3.59
N TYR A 297 11.79 -25.98 -3.83
CA TYR A 297 11.05 -25.47 -5.01
C TYR A 297 11.62 -25.98 -6.35
N ASP A 298 12.94 -26.17 -6.43
CA ASP A 298 13.65 -26.68 -7.62
C ASP A 298 13.59 -28.21 -7.79
N SER A 299 13.09 -28.94 -6.78
CA SER A 299 13.00 -30.40 -6.85
C SER A 299 11.95 -30.84 -7.89
N PRO A 300 12.08 -32.04 -8.45
CA PRO A 300 11.07 -32.60 -9.35
C PRO A 300 9.69 -32.64 -8.72
N VAL A 301 8.64 -32.26 -9.47
CA VAL A 301 7.25 -32.24 -8.99
C VAL A 301 6.81 -33.56 -8.38
N ALA A 302 7.23 -34.69 -9.01
CA ALA A 302 6.89 -36.01 -8.51
C ALA A 302 7.46 -36.29 -7.09
N GLU A 303 8.64 -35.77 -6.77
CA GLU A 303 9.23 -35.86 -5.43
C GLU A 303 8.47 -35.00 -4.43
N GLN A 304 8.10 -33.77 -4.81
CA GLN A 304 7.30 -32.87 -3.99
C GLN A 304 5.93 -33.48 -3.69
N GLU A 305 5.24 -34.03 -4.70
CA GLU A 305 3.93 -34.66 -4.52
C GLU A 305 4.02 -35.96 -3.69
N ALA A 306 5.07 -36.76 -3.88
CA ALA A 306 5.32 -37.97 -3.07
C ALA A 306 5.59 -37.62 -1.61
N TYR A 307 6.39 -36.56 -1.37
CA TYR A 307 6.63 -36.05 0.00
C TYR A 307 5.34 -35.56 0.65
N ALA A 308 4.56 -34.74 -0.07
CA ALA A 308 3.27 -34.25 0.42
C ALA A 308 2.33 -35.41 0.80
N ALA A 309 2.22 -36.43 -0.04
CA ALA A 309 1.38 -37.58 0.20
C ALA A 309 1.87 -38.42 1.43
N ALA A 310 3.18 -38.62 1.55
CA ALA A 310 3.77 -39.38 2.66
C ALA A 310 3.56 -38.69 4.04
N HIS A 311 3.47 -37.35 4.04
CA HIS A 311 3.30 -36.55 5.26
C HIS A 311 1.85 -36.02 5.45
N ASN A 312 0.89 -36.49 4.64
CA ASN A 312 -0.50 -36.01 4.66
C ASN A 312 -0.63 -34.49 4.53
N LEU A 313 0.23 -33.87 3.72
CA LEU A 313 0.20 -32.43 3.43
C LEU A 313 -0.55 -32.20 2.12
N PRO A 314 -1.41 -31.17 2.02
CA PRO A 314 -1.86 -30.71 0.73
C PRO A 314 -0.69 -30.04 -0.03
N TYR A 315 -0.67 -30.22 -1.35
CA TYR A 315 0.32 -29.49 -2.17
C TYR A 315 0.01 -28.00 -2.21
N TRP A 316 -1.28 -27.65 -2.39
CA TRP A 316 -1.76 -26.28 -2.26
C TRP A 316 -2.84 -26.20 -1.20
N THR A 317 -2.87 -25.06 -0.52
CA THR A 317 -3.98 -24.65 0.32
C THR A 317 -4.50 -23.30 -0.10
N VAL A 318 -5.78 -23.03 0.12
CA VAL A 318 -6.32 -21.68 0.16
C VAL A 318 -7.08 -21.49 1.48
N THR A 319 -6.71 -20.45 2.21
CA THR A 319 -7.47 -19.98 3.36
C THR A 319 -8.51 -18.99 2.86
N VAL A 320 -9.76 -19.19 3.26
CA VAL A 320 -10.92 -18.34 2.93
C VAL A 320 -11.56 -17.85 4.20
N SER A 321 -12.18 -16.66 4.13
CA SER A 321 -12.84 -16.04 5.28
C SER A 321 -14.21 -15.51 4.90
N TYR A 322 -15.13 -15.58 5.86
CA TYR A 322 -16.52 -15.13 5.73
C TYR A 322 -16.90 -14.27 6.92
N TYR A 323 -17.67 -13.21 6.66
CA TYR A 323 -18.14 -12.23 7.64
C TYR A 323 -19.63 -11.98 7.46
N GLY A 324 -20.40 -11.99 8.54
CA GLY A 324 -21.86 -11.74 8.49
C GLY A 324 -22.61 -12.44 9.61
N ALA A 325 -23.90 -12.73 9.37
CA ALA A 325 -24.71 -13.50 10.32
C ALA A 325 -24.23 -14.96 10.41
N PRO A 326 -24.30 -15.62 11.59
CA PRO A 326 -23.78 -16.96 11.81
C PRO A 326 -24.27 -18.02 10.81
N GLU A 327 -25.56 -18.02 10.51
CA GLU A 327 -26.19 -18.94 9.56
C GLU A 327 -25.75 -18.67 8.11
N VAL A 328 -25.52 -17.41 7.75
CA VAL A 328 -25.06 -17.01 6.40
C VAL A 328 -23.63 -17.46 6.17
N VAL A 329 -22.71 -17.14 7.09
CA VAL A 329 -21.29 -17.51 6.94
C VAL A 329 -21.10 -19.04 6.93
N LYS A 330 -21.93 -19.78 7.70
CA LYS A 330 -21.95 -21.24 7.66
C LYS A 330 -22.41 -21.79 6.31
N ALA A 331 -23.50 -21.24 5.77
CA ALA A 331 -24.00 -21.63 4.44
C ALA A 331 -23.00 -21.34 3.33
N GLN A 332 -22.27 -20.21 3.41
CA GLN A 332 -21.22 -19.84 2.47
C GLN A 332 -20.02 -20.83 2.53
N TRP A 333 -19.58 -21.21 3.74
CA TRP A 333 -18.54 -22.21 3.91
C TRP A 333 -18.97 -23.58 3.38
N ASP A 334 -20.20 -24.01 3.67
CA ASP A 334 -20.74 -25.27 3.14
C ASP A 334 -20.85 -25.25 1.61
N TYR A 335 -21.19 -24.10 1.03
CA TYR A 335 -21.20 -23.93 -0.43
C TYR A 335 -19.79 -24.01 -1.03
N THR A 336 -18.81 -23.42 -0.38
CA THR A 336 -17.39 -23.51 -0.78
C THR A 336 -16.90 -24.94 -0.78
N LYS A 337 -17.15 -25.70 0.31
CA LYS A 337 -16.82 -27.12 0.37
C LYS A 337 -17.44 -27.91 -0.78
N ARG A 338 -18.72 -27.69 -1.04
CA ARG A 338 -19.44 -28.36 -2.14
C ARG A 338 -18.82 -28.04 -3.51
N LYS A 339 -18.41 -26.78 -3.76
CA LYS A 339 -17.76 -26.40 -5.01
C LYS A 339 -16.37 -27.01 -5.14
N ALA A 340 -15.57 -26.93 -4.10
CA ALA A 340 -14.19 -27.42 -4.11
C ALA A 340 -14.11 -28.98 -4.08
N SER A 341 -15.16 -29.68 -3.63
CA SER A 341 -15.23 -31.15 -3.67
C SER A 341 -15.22 -31.72 -5.12
N ALA A 342 -15.40 -30.90 -6.14
CA ALA A 342 -15.18 -31.31 -7.53
C ALA A 342 -13.70 -31.55 -7.86
N ILE A 343 -12.77 -31.05 -7.04
CA ILE A 343 -11.34 -31.30 -7.20
C ILE A 343 -11.01 -32.63 -6.51
N ALA A 344 -10.48 -33.58 -7.24
CA ALA A 344 -10.19 -34.92 -6.70
C ALA A 344 -9.16 -34.84 -5.54
N GLY A 345 -9.50 -35.44 -4.41
CA GLY A 345 -8.67 -35.44 -3.20
C GLY A 345 -8.67 -34.12 -2.41
N ALA A 346 -9.60 -33.21 -2.70
CA ALA A 346 -9.74 -31.98 -1.91
C ALA A 346 -10.06 -32.28 -0.44
N THR A 347 -9.39 -31.57 0.45
CA THR A 347 -9.54 -31.67 1.91
C THR A 347 -10.02 -30.35 2.49
N PHE A 348 -10.68 -30.41 3.65
CA PHE A 348 -11.26 -29.24 4.29
C PHE A 348 -10.93 -29.23 5.77
N SER A 349 -10.56 -28.07 6.31
CA SER A 349 -10.35 -27.88 7.75
C SER A 349 -10.82 -26.50 8.20
N GLY A 350 -10.96 -26.31 9.52
CA GLY A 350 -11.56 -25.09 10.06
C GLY A 350 -13.08 -25.04 9.83
N GLY A 351 -13.64 -23.85 9.83
CA GLY A 351 -15.07 -23.62 9.60
C GLY A 351 -15.87 -23.45 10.88
N ASP A 352 -15.20 -23.29 12.03
CA ASP A 352 -15.87 -22.94 13.27
C ASP A 352 -16.37 -21.49 13.24
N VAL A 353 -17.58 -21.30 13.74
CA VAL A 353 -18.19 -19.96 13.84
C VAL A 353 -17.62 -19.22 15.04
N VAL A 354 -16.99 -18.11 14.78
CA VAL A 354 -16.46 -17.20 15.80
C VAL A 354 -17.41 -16.00 15.93
N THR A 355 -17.94 -15.77 17.14
CA THR A 355 -18.77 -14.58 17.42
C THR A 355 -17.88 -13.33 17.41
N MET A 356 -18.37 -12.27 16.78
CA MET A 356 -17.67 -10.99 16.71
C MET A 356 -18.20 -10.00 17.77
N PRO A 357 -17.37 -9.11 18.34
CA PRO A 357 -15.91 -9.13 18.26
C PRO A 357 -15.33 -10.35 18.97
N PRO A 358 -14.20 -10.91 18.49
CA PRO A 358 -13.58 -12.07 19.11
C PRO A 358 -13.03 -11.72 20.50
N LYS A 359 -13.05 -12.69 21.40
CA LYS A 359 -12.48 -12.51 22.73
C LYS A 359 -10.97 -12.24 22.64
N PRO A 360 -10.38 -11.39 23.52
CA PRO A 360 -8.95 -11.06 23.48
C PRO A 360 -8.01 -12.27 23.45
N GLU A 361 -8.40 -13.36 24.11
CA GLU A 361 -7.62 -14.60 24.15
C GLU A 361 -7.51 -15.27 22.77
N MET A 362 -8.55 -15.14 21.95
CA MET A 362 -8.58 -15.69 20.58
C MET A 362 -7.70 -14.89 19.62
N LEU A 363 -7.42 -13.61 19.93
CA LEU A 363 -6.56 -12.76 19.11
C LEU A 363 -5.05 -13.02 19.31
N LYS A 364 -4.69 -13.83 20.31
CA LYS A 364 -3.29 -14.19 20.56
C LYS A 364 -2.79 -15.10 19.44
N GLY A 365 -1.72 -14.66 18.76
CA GLY A 365 -1.13 -15.40 17.64
C GLY A 365 -1.90 -15.35 16.32
N MET A 366 -2.99 -14.60 16.24
CA MET A 366 -3.73 -14.38 15.00
C MET A 366 -3.42 -13.00 14.41
N ASN A 367 -3.57 -12.88 13.08
CA ASN A 367 -3.54 -11.57 12.44
C ASN A 367 -4.80 -10.77 12.82
N ARG A 368 -4.64 -9.79 13.69
CA ARG A 368 -5.73 -8.96 14.21
C ARG A 368 -6.46 -8.18 13.12
N SER A 369 -5.77 -7.84 12.04
CA SER A 369 -6.36 -7.12 10.91
C SER A 369 -7.52 -7.90 10.25
N LEU A 370 -7.53 -9.24 10.33
CA LEU A 370 -8.65 -10.07 9.90
C LEU A 370 -9.95 -9.81 10.68
N PHE A 371 -9.85 -9.21 11.85
CA PHE A 371 -10.98 -8.88 12.72
C PHE A 371 -11.28 -7.38 12.75
N GLY A 372 -10.73 -6.61 11.81
CA GLY A 372 -10.88 -5.15 11.81
C GLY A 372 -10.16 -4.45 12.96
N VAL A 373 -9.21 -5.11 13.61
CA VAL A 373 -8.42 -4.57 14.73
C VAL A 373 -7.03 -4.18 14.22
N PRO A 374 -6.68 -2.89 14.23
CA PRO A 374 -5.35 -2.45 13.77
C PRO A 374 -4.24 -3.06 14.61
N SER A 375 -3.11 -3.40 13.97
CA SER A 375 -1.95 -3.98 14.63
C SER A 375 -0.63 -3.43 14.09
N LEU A 376 0.48 -3.80 14.73
CA LEU A 376 1.84 -3.54 14.28
C LEU A 376 2.58 -4.85 13.99
N SER A 377 1.85 -5.93 13.76
CA SER A 377 2.44 -7.26 13.61
C SER A 377 3.37 -7.37 12.40
N ILE A 378 3.16 -6.57 11.35
CA ILE A 378 4.00 -6.57 10.15
C ILE A 378 5.46 -6.15 10.42
N PHE A 379 5.74 -5.46 11.52
CA PHE A 379 7.10 -5.01 11.81
C PHE A 379 8.11 -6.13 12.01
N PHE A 380 7.67 -7.33 12.38
CA PHE A 380 8.55 -8.49 12.42
C PHE A 380 9.11 -8.86 11.03
N ILE A 381 8.47 -8.43 9.95
CA ILE A 381 8.90 -8.75 8.57
C ILE A 381 10.24 -8.08 8.24
N GLY A 382 10.48 -6.87 8.73
CA GLY A 382 11.79 -6.20 8.61
C GLY A 382 12.82 -6.69 9.63
N ALA A 383 12.37 -7.32 10.72
CA ALA A 383 13.17 -7.71 11.87
C ALA A 383 13.57 -9.19 11.89
N ARG A 384 13.39 -9.94 10.80
CA ARG A 384 13.69 -11.38 10.75
C ARG A 384 15.17 -11.75 10.66
N SER A 385 16.09 -10.80 10.53
CA SER A 385 17.49 -11.09 10.77
C SER A 385 17.72 -11.23 12.28
N GLU A 386 18.54 -12.16 12.71
CA GLU A 386 18.98 -12.31 14.11
C GLU A 386 19.62 -11.02 14.67
N HIS A 387 19.81 -10.03 13.81
CA HIS A 387 20.36 -8.71 14.06
C HIS A 387 19.40 -7.66 13.49
N SER A 388 18.22 -7.53 14.10
CA SER A 388 17.28 -6.45 13.79
C SER A 388 17.85 -5.12 14.28
N ASP A 389 18.81 -4.59 13.55
CA ASP A 389 19.17 -3.19 13.67
C ASP A 389 17.97 -2.36 13.18
N PRO A 390 17.51 -1.34 13.91
CA PRO A 390 16.48 -0.43 13.46
C PRO A 390 16.82 0.28 12.14
N THR A 391 18.06 0.25 11.68
CA THR A 391 18.51 0.74 10.37
C THR A 391 18.30 -0.25 9.23
N GLN A 392 18.00 -1.52 9.52
CA GLN A 392 17.72 -2.54 8.51
C GLN A 392 16.25 -2.50 8.13
N GLY A 393 15.99 -2.33 6.84
CA GLY A 393 14.67 -2.33 6.25
C GLY A 393 14.56 -3.29 5.09
N HIS A 394 13.55 -3.08 4.29
CA HIS A 394 13.37 -3.79 3.03
C HIS A 394 12.89 -2.83 1.95
N ILE A 395 13.15 -3.19 0.70
CA ILE A 395 12.45 -2.67 -0.47
C ILE A 395 11.58 -3.79 -1.02
N THR A 396 10.47 -3.43 -1.66
CA THR A 396 9.50 -4.42 -2.14
C THR A 396 9.29 -4.24 -3.63
N CYS A 397 9.43 -5.33 -4.39
CA CYS A 397 8.91 -5.46 -5.74
C CYS A 397 7.53 -6.11 -5.65
N SER A 398 6.54 -5.52 -6.31
CA SER A 398 5.12 -5.88 -6.13
C SER A 398 4.42 -6.05 -7.48
N PRO A 399 4.82 -7.06 -8.30
CA PRO A 399 4.20 -7.28 -9.60
C PRO A 399 2.74 -7.69 -9.48
N ILE A 400 1.92 -7.14 -10.38
CA ILE A 400 0.55 -7.56 -10.60
C ILE A 400 0.52 -8.70 -11.60
N ILE A 401 -0.11 -9.82 -11.22
CA ILE A 401 -0.17 -11.02 -12.03
C ILE A 401 -1.61 -11.42 -12.36
N PRO A 402 -1.85 -12.17 -13.45
CA PRO A 402 -3.15 -12.72 -13.76
C PRO A 402 -3.68 -13.59 -12.61
N ARG A 403 -4.99 -13.51 -12.37
CA ARG A 403 -5.66 -14.30 -11.33
C ARG A 403 -6.05 -15.68 -11.86
N THR A 404 -5.04 -16.47 -12.22
CA THR A 404 -5.15 -17.85 -12.70
C THR A 404 -4.09 -18.72 -12.03
N GLY A 405 -4.27 -20.04 -12.02
CA GLY A 405 -3.26 -20.96 -11.50
C GLY A 405 -1.99 -20.98 -12.34
N GLU A 406 -2.13 -20.86 -13.66
CA GLU A 406 -1.00 -20.69 -14.59
C GLU A 406 -0.23 -19.40 -14.27
N GLY A 407 -0.94 -18.27 -14.08
CA GLY A 407 -0.32 -16.99 -13.76
C GLY A 407 0.46 -17.03 -12.44
N ILE A 408 -0.04 -17.76 -11.42
CA ILE A 408 0.71 -18.00 -10.18
C ILE A 408 1.99 -18.77 -10.50
N SER A 409 1.88 -19.89 -11.19
CA SER A 409 3.02 -20.79 -11.47
C SER A 409 4.11 -20.09 -12.29
N GLU A 410 3.73 -19.41 -13.37
CA GLU A 410 4.65 -18.68 -14.25
C GLU A 410 5.35 -17.52 -13.51
N ALA A 411 4.59 -16.74 -12.74
CA ALA A 411 5.16 -15.62 -11.99
C ALA A 411 6.15 -16.08 -10.91
N TYR A 412 5.82 -17.13 -10.15
CA TYR A 412 6.74 -17.67 -9.14
C TYR A 412 8.00 -18.24 -9.78
N ASP A 413 7.89 -19.01 -10.88
CA ASP A 413 9.05 -19.53 -11.60
C ASP A 413 9.96 -18.39 -12.09
N LEU A 414 9.37 -17.34 -12.67
CA LEU A 414 10.12 -16.19 -13.15
C LEU A 414 10.81 -15.44 -12.01
N ILE A 415 10.06 -15.12 -10.94
CA ILE A 415 10.59 -14.41 -9.77
C ILE A 415 11.72 -15.21 -9.12
N PHE A 416 11.50 -16.51 -8.89
CA PHE A 416 12.50 -17.36 -8.25
C PHE A 416 13.81 -17.45 -9.05
N ARG A 417 13.71 -17.72 -10.36
CA ARG A 417 14.89 -17.77 -11.24
C ARG A 417 15.60 -16.42 -11.32
N THR A 418 14.84 -15.34 -11.39
CA THR A 418 15.38 -13.99 -11.49
C THR A 418 16.11 -13.60 -10.22
N THR A 419 15.50 -13.78 -9.06
CA THR A 419 16.10 -13.44 -7.76
C THR A 419 17.35 -14.27 -7.48
N LYS A 420 17.35 -15.56 -7.84
CA LYS A 420 18.51 -16.45 -7.73
C LYS A 420 19.64 -16.03 -8.66
N ARG A 421 19.34 -15.75 -9.94
CA ARG A 421 20.34 -15.31 -10.92
C ARG A 421 20.99 -13.97 -10.54
N LEU A 422 20.20 -13.04 -9.99
CA LEU A 422 20.66 -11.70 -9.62
C LEU A 422 21.19 -11.64 -8.18
N GLU A 423 21.25 -12.77 -7.47
CA GLU A 423 21.70 -12.88 -6.09
C GLU A 423 21.04 -11.87 -5.15
N LEU A 424 19.72 -11.64 -5.37
CA LEU A 424 18.97 -10.69 -4.55
C LEU A 424 18.73 -11.26 -3.15
N PRO A 425 18.96 -10.47 -2.09
CA PRO A 425 18.77 -10.92 -0.71
C PRO A 425 17.27 -10.90 -0.34
N VAL A 426 16.50 -11.83 -0.93
CA VAL A 426 15.06 -11.97 -0.67
C VAL A 426 14.86 -12.48 0.75
N THR A 427 14.09 -11.73 1.53
CA THR A 427 13.71 -12.10 2.90
C THR A 427 12.32 -12.74 2.96
N ILE A 428 11.42 -12.26 2.11
CA ILE A 428 10.06 -12.78 2.02
C ILE A 428 9.62 -12.76 0.55
N LEU A 429 9.03 -13.87 0.15
CA LEU A 429 8.21 -13.97 -1.05
C LEU A 429 6.79 -14.29 -0.59
N SER A 430 5.88 -13.30 -0.68
CA SER A 430 4.53 -13.51 -0.17
C SER A 430 3.78 -14.58 -0.97
N PRO A 431 2.78 -15.22 -0.35
CA PRO A 431 1.75 -15.91 -1.12
C PRO A 431 1.11 -14.97 -2.15
N PRO A 432 0.43 -15.49 -3.21
CA PRO A 432 -0.38 -14.66 -4.08
C PRO A 432 -1.49 -14.00 -3.27
N ILE A 433 -1.47 -12.67 -3.20
CA ILE A 433 -2.41 -11.88 -2.39
C ILE A 433 -3.51 -11.34 -3.28
N GLY A 434 -4.75 -11.67 -2.98
CA GLY A 434 -5.93 -11.19 -3.69
C GLY A 434 -6.45 -9.85 -3.16
N CYS A 435 -5.61 -8.81 -3.07
CA CYS A 435 -6.06 -7.48 -2.67
C CYS A 435 -7.14 -6.92 -3.60
N TRP A 436 -7.13 -7.32 -4.86
CA TRP A 436 -8.11 -6.93 -5.87
C TRP A 436 -8.79 -8.16 -6.44
N ALA A 437 -10.08 -8.05 -6.73
CA ALA A 437 -10.93 -9.20 -7.12
C ALA A 437 -10.53 -9.88 -8.43
N ARG A 438 -9.66 -9.27 -9.25
CA ARG A 438 -9.35 -9.78 -10.59
C ARG A 438 -7.88 -10.01 -10.87
N THR A 439 -7.02 -9.76 -9.88
CA THR A 439 -5.58 -9.94 -9.98
C THR A 439 -5.02 -10.49 -8.68
N PHE A 440 -3.81 -11.02 -8.75
CA PHE A 440 -2.98 -11.20 -7.58
C PHE A 440 -1.82 -10.19 -7.58
N VAL A 441 -1.28 -9.94 -6.42
CA VAL A 441 0.03 -9.32 -6.22
C VAL A 441 0.93 -10.30 -5.47
N ILE A 442 2.20 -10.33 -5.85
CA ILE A 442 3.23 -11.06 -5.12
C ILE A 442 4.19 -10.02 -4.54
N LEU A 443 4.39 -10.02 -3.21
CA LEU A 443 5.33 -9.12 -2.56
C LEU A 443 6.68 -9.81 -2.44
N VAL A 444 7.67 -9.31 -3.18
CA VAL A 444 9.05 -9.78 -3.12
C VAL A 444 9.82 -8.77 -2.27
N MET A 445 10.04 -9.11 -1.00
CA MET A 445 10.75 -8.25 -0.06
C MET A 445 12.23 -8.55 -0.10
N ILE A 446 13.02 -7.54 -0.35
CA ILE A 446 14.47 -7.62 -0.52
C ILE A 446 15.13 -6.81 0.59
N ALA A 447 16.05 -7.42 1.32
CA ALA A 447 16.70 -6.80 2.46
C ALA A 447 17.54 -5.58 2.06
N VAL A 448 17.42 -4.54 2.86
CA VAL A 448 18.37 -3.43 2.93
C VAL A 448 19.35 -3.73 4.07
N THR A 449 20.63 -3.66 3.81
CA THR A 449 21.70 -4.01 4.76
C THR A 449 22.53 -2.78 5.13
N GLU A 450 23.39 -2.91 6.14
CA GLU A 450 24.33 -1.85 6.52
C GLU A 450 25.52 -1.73 5.54
N ASP A 451 25.73 -2.73 4.66
CA ASP A 451 26.83 -2.72 3.69
C ASP A 451 26.44 -1.93 2.42
N PRO A 452 27.01 -0.71 2.19
CA PRO A 452 26.71 0.10 1.02
C PRO A 452 27.05 -0.61 -0.31
N ALA A 453 28.12 -1.42 -0.33
CA ALA A 453 28.52 -2.15 -1.53
C ALA A 453 27.50 -3.23 -1.89
N LYS A 454 26.96 -3.92 -0.89
CA LYS A 454 25.86 -4.88 -1.06
C LYS A 454 24.59 -4.19 -1.52
N ASN A 455 24.21 -3.08 -0.88
CA ASN A 455 23.05 -2.28 -1.28
C ASN A 455 23.17 -1.77 -2.71
N LYS A 456 24.38 -1.37 -3.15
CA LYS A 456 24.62 -0.93 -4.54
C LYS A 456 24.38 -2.08 -5.55
N ARG A 457 24.85 -3.30 -5.24
CA ARG A 457 24.56 -4.49 -6.08
C ARG A 457 23.09 -4.82 -6.08
N THR A 458 22.44 -4.77 -4.92
CA THR A 458 20.98 -5.00 -4.77
C THR A 458 20.18 -4.00 -5.60
N ARG A 459 20.55 -2.70 -5.61
CA ARG A 459 19.88 -1.69 -6.47
C ARG A 459 19.98 -2.03 -7.95
N ALA A 460 21.15 -2.47 -8.42
CA ALA A 460 21.33 -2.86 -9.82
C ALA A 460 20.48 -4.08 -10.18
N GLY A 461 20.50 -5.11 -9.33
CA GLY A 461 19.69 -6.31 -9.51
C GLY A 461 18.18 -6.02 -9.43
N PHE A 462 17.75 -5.12 -8.55
CA PHE A 462 16.34 -4.74 -8.42
C PHE A 462 15.81 -4.03 -9.69
N ARG A 463 16.60 -3.13 -10.30
CA ARG A 463 16.27 -2.51 -11.59
C ARG A 463 16.13 -3.54 -12.71
N GLU A 464 17.06 -4.48 -12.75
CA GLU A 464 17.01 -5.57 -13.74
C GLU A 464 15.80 -6.48 -13.50
N MET A 465 15.42 -6.75 -12.25
CA MET A 465 14.21 -7.51 -11.92
C MET A 465 12.95 -6.79 -12.40
N ILE A 466 12.81 -5.47 -12.17
CA ILE A 466 11.70 -4.66 -12.70
C ILE A 466 11.59 -4.82 -14.22
N ARG A 467 12.71 -4.71 -14.94
CA ARG A 467 12.74 -4.84 -16.40
C ARG A 467 12.30 -6.23 -16.85
N ILE A 468 12.81 -7.29 -16.24
CA ILE A 468 12.49 -8.67 -16.60
C ILE A 468 10.99 -8.96 -16.37
N LEU A 469 10.44 -8.56 -15.23
CA LEU A 469 9.03 -8.75 -14.92
C LEU A 469 8.14 -8.02 -15.93
N ALA A 470 8.49 -6.78 -16.29
CA ALA A 470 7.76 -6.00 -17.27
C ALA A 470 7.81 -6.62 -18.68
N GLU A 471 8.93 -7.19 -19.10
CA GLU A 471 9.08 -7.91 -20.37
C GLU A 471 8.17 -9.15 -20.48
N HIS A 472 7.81 -9.72 -19.31
CA HIS A 472 6.83 -10.82 -19.22
C HIS A 472 5.39 -10.32 -18.97
N GLY A 473 5.16 -9.01 -19.03
CA GLY A 473 3.84 -8.41 -18.87
C GLY A 473 3.41 -8.21 -17.41
N TYR A 474 4.30 -8.35 -16.44
CA TYR A 474 4.01 -8.15 -15.01
C TYR A 474 4.44 -6.75 -14.57
N GLY A 475 3.47 -5.83 -14.54
CA GLY A 475 3.71 -4.44 -14.13
C GLY A 475 3.79 -4.29 -12.62
N GLU A 476 4.68 -3.42 -12.17
CA GLU A 476 4.80 -3.00 -10.78
C GLU A 476 3.71 -1.95 -10.45
N TYR A 477 2.97 -2.12 -9.36
CA TYR A 477 1.93 -1.14 -9.01
C TYR A 477 2.41 -0.09 -8.00
N ARG A 478 3.46 -0.39 -7.23
CA ARG A 478 4.02 0.48 -6.21
C ARG A 478 5.47 0.10 -5.93
N THR A 479 6.36 1.08 -5.83
CA THR A 479 7.79 0.85 -5.57
C THR A 479 8.39 1.92 -4.67
N ALA A 480 9.59 1.65 -4.15
CA ALA A 480 10.35 2.63 -3.38
C ALA A 480 10.78 3.83 -4.27
N PRO A 481 10.95 5.04 -3.69
CA PRO A 481 11.29 6.25 -4.45
C PRO A 481 12.52 6.11 -5.35
N ALA A 482 13.50 5.31 -4.95
CA ALA A 482 14.73 5.07 -5.70
C ALA A 482 14.51 4.42 -7.09
N PHE A 483 13.32 3.83 -7.32
CA PHE A 483 13.01 3.05 -8.52
C PHE A 483 11.76 3.54 -9.27
N MET A 484 11.18 4.68 -8.87
CA MET A 484 9.96 5.19 -9.50
C MET A 484 10.16 5.52 -10.98
N ASP A 485 11.33 6.07 -11.35
CA ASP A 485 11.66 6.33 -12.76
C ASP A 485 11.82 5.02 -13.54
N ASP A 486 12.50 4.02 -12.94
CA ASP A 486 12.71 2.71 -13.56
C ASP A 486 11.37 1.99 -13.84
N VAL A 487 10.43 2.04 -12.90
CA VAL A 487 9.09 1.48 -13.08
C VAL A 487 8.30 2.24 -14.15
N MET A 488 8.28 3.58 -14.10
CA MET A 488 7.57 4.39 -15.10
C MET A 488 8.11 4.16 -16.51
N GLU A 489 9.40 3.87 -16.65
CA GLU A 489 10.01 3.55 -17.94
C GLU A 489 9.44 2.27 -18.57
N THR A 490 9.01 1.30 -17.76
CA THR A 490 8.40 0.06 -18.27
C THR A 490 7.01 0.26 -18.88
N TYR A 491 6.29 1.32 -18.55
CA TYR A 491 4.99 1.67 -19.11
C TYR A 491 5.14 2.38 -20.46
N SER A 492 5.78 1.71 -21.41
CA SER A 492 6.31 2.28 -22.66
C SER A 492 5.34 2.26 -23.85
N PHE A 493 4.11 1.77 -23.69
CA PHE A 493 3.13 1.71 -24.77
C PHE A 493 3.00 3.05 -25.51
N ASN A 494 2.99 2.99 -26.84
CA ASN A 494 2.89 4.14 -27.73
C ASN A 494 3.87 5.27 -27.35
N ASN A 495 5.16 4.92 -27.26
CA ASN A 495 6.22 5.86 -26.87
C ASN A 495 5.93 6.60 -25.56
N HIS A 496 5.65 5.84 -24.49
CA HIS A 496 5.33 6.36 -23.16
C HIS A 496 4.14 7.34 -23.11
N ALA A 497 3.08 7.08 -23.86
CA ALA A 497 1.93 7.96 -23.96
C ALA A 497 1.29 8.29 -22.60
N LEU A 498 1.26 7.30 -21.68
CA LEU A 498 0.75 7.51 -20.31
C LEU A 498 1.58 8.54 -19.55
N ARG A 499 2.91 8.42 -19.57
CA ARG A 499 3.82 9.38 -18.92
C ARG A 499 3.66 10.78 -19.49
N ARG A 500 3.65 10.90 -20.83
CA ARG A 500 3.44 12.21 -21.48
C ARG A 500 2.10 12.85 -21.11
N PHE A 501 1.05 12.06 -20.97
CA PHE A 501 -0.25 12.55 -20.49
C PHE A 501 -0.17 13.06 -19.05
N HIS A 502 0.45 12.29 -18.13
CA HIS A 502 0.67 12.71 -16.74
C HIS A 502 1.47 14.01 -16.67
N GLU A 503 2.54 14.12 -17.47
CA GLU A 503 3.37 15.31 -17.55
C GLU A 503 2.59 16.53 -18.08
N THR A 504 1.72 16.34 -19.09
CA THR A 504 0.84 17.39 -19.61
C THR A 504 -0.11 17.90 -18.53
N VAL A 505 -0.76 16.99 -17.79
CA VAL A 505 -1.65 17.36 -16.68
C VAL A 505 -0.85 18.07 -15.58
N LYS A 506 0.33 17.54 -15.23
CA LYS A 506 1.22 18.17 -14.24
C LYS A 506 1.57 19.60 -14.60
N ASP A 507 2.02 19.84 -15.83
CA ASP A 507 2.40 21.18 -16.29
C ASP A 507 1.22 22.16 -16.34
N ALA A 508 -0.01 21.63 -16.58
CA ALA A 508 -1.22 22.45 -16.60
C ALA A 508 -1.69 22.88 -15.20
N VAL A 509 -1.63 21.96 -14.20
CA VAL A 509 -2.18 22.24 -12.86
C VAL A 509 -1.12 22.70 -11.85
N ASP A 510 0.16 22.47 -12.16
CA ASP A 510 1.31 22.86 -11.34
C ASP A 510 2.45 23.39 -12.25
N PRO A 511 2.25 24.56 -12.89
CA PRO A 511 3.20 25.08 -13.88
C PRO A 511 4.58 25.40 -13.30
N ASN A 512 4.69 25.72 -12.02
CA ASN A 512 5.97 25.89 -11.31
C ASN A 512 6.59 24.57 -10.84
N GLY A 513 5.85 23.45 -10.93
CA GLY A 513 6.33 22.11 -10.62
C GLY A 513 6.72 21.90 -9.16
N ILE A 514 5.98 22.53 -8.23
CA ILE A 514 6.35 22.54 -6.81
C ILE A 514 5.88 21.29 -6.05
N ILE A 515 4.82 20.60 -6.47
CA ILE A 515 4.26 19.47 -5.70
C ILE A 515 4.94 18.14 -6.08
N SER A 516 5.53 17.46 -5.12
CA SER A 516 6.01 16.05 -5.22
C SER A 516 6.73 15.73 -6.52
N ALA A 517 7.67 16.59 -6.96
CA ALA A 517 8.42 16.40 -8.20
C ALA A 517 9.10 15.02 -8.23
N GLY A 518 8.92 14.27 -9.32
CA GLY A 518 9.46 12.93 -9.54
C GLY A 518 8.67 11.78 -8.92
N ARG A 519 7.62 12.06 -8.14
CA ARG A 519 6.78 10.99 -7.59
C ARG A 519 6.12 10.22 -8.73
N TYR A 520 6.24 8.88 -8.66
CA TYR A 520 5.82 7.93 -9.70
C TYR A 520 6.36 8.26 -11.11
N GLY A 521 7.60 8.81 -11.17
CA GLY A 521 8.29 9.12 -12.41
C GLY A 521 7.73 10.33 -13.17
N VAL A 522 6.86 11.13 -12.53
CA VAL A 522 6.29 12.36 -13.14
C VAL A 522 7.09 13.58 -12.71
N TRP A 523 7.89 14.10 -13.62
CA TRP A 523 8.75 15.26 -13.39
C TRP A 523 8.15 16.53 -13.97
N PRO A 524 8.30 17.70 -13.32
CA PRO A 524 7.87 18.97 -13.87
C PRO A 524 8.75 19.40 -15.07
N LYS A 525 8.20 20.22 -15.95
CA LYS A 525 8.82 20.66 -17.21
C LYS A 525 10.25 21.18 -17.03
N HIS A 526 10.46 22.10 -16.08
CA HIS A 526 11.77 22.72 -15.84
C HIS A 526 12.87 21.74 -15.39
N ILE A 527 12.53 20.56 -14.87
CA ILE A 527 13.47 19.49 -14.53
C ILE A 527 13.69 18.58 -15.74
N ARG A 528 12.62 18.25 -16.50
CA ARG A 528 12.73 17.42 -17.71
C ARG A 528 13.64 18.07 -18.75
N GLU A 529 13.49 19.40 -18.97
CA GLU A 529 14.31 20.15 -19.92
C GLU A 529 15.79 20.23 -19.54
N LYS A 530 16.13 20.07 -18.27
CA LYS A 530 17.54 19.99 -17.82
C LYS A 530 18.14 18.58 -17.95
N LYS A 531 17.30 17.55 -18.00
CA LYS A 531 17.73 16.15 -18.17
C LYS A 531 17.83 15.72 -19.64
N ALA A 532 17.17 16.45 -20.57
CA ALA A 532 17.22 16.25 -22.01
C ALA A 532 18.46 16.90 -22.63
#